data_f20502a8aab9755207ecf75ea3a9fc34
#
_entry.id   f20502a8aab9755207ecf75ea3a9fc34
#
_cell.length_a   1.000
_cell.length_b   1.000
_cell.length_c   1.000
_cell.angle_alpha   90.00
_cell.angle_beta   90.00
_cell.angle_gamma   90.00
#
_symmetry.space_group_name_H-M   'P 1'
#
loop_
_entity.id
_entity.type
_entity.pdbx_description
1 polymer ?
#
loop_
_entity_poly.entity_id
_entity_poly.type
_entity_poly.pdbx_seq_one_letter_code
_entity_poly.pdbx_strand_id
1 'polypeptide(L)'
;AEIDFHFQFAQEITVFISGTGVTSCNGVSYPVKSGDINVISDKCTHYIAANSNERLRFICMNFRFTDDTPEEFKDVVGFYENAACVTTDWNYEIKVLFDMLLAETFSEREHKTFVMENLVKNIIVMVKRKFAREGISRPDGAQEDDIGGTVYKIIKYVDDNILSIKGVGEVAEALSYSKYY
;
A
#
# COMPACT_ATOMS: atom_id res chain seq x y z
N ALA A 1 -8.26 -10.38 12.02
CA ALA A 1 -8.21 -8.93 11.86
C ALA A 1 -8.98 -8.58 10.60
N GLU A 2 -9.55 -7.40 10.59
CA GLU A 2 -10.23 -6.82 9.45
C GLU A 2 -9.74 -5.38 9.31
N ILE A 3 -9.62 -4.90 8.09
CA ILE A 3 -9.42 -3.50 7.76
C ILE A 3 -10.64 -3.09 6.95
N ASP A 4 -11.38 -2.12 7.49
CA ASP A 4 -12.54 -1.56 6.81
C ASP A 4 -12.14 -0.87 5.52
N PHE A 5 -13.10 -0.72 4.63
CA PHE A 5 -12.92 -0.02 3.36
C PHE A 5 -12.39 1.40 3.60
N HIS A 6 -11.23 1.69 3.03
CA HIS A 6 -10.58 3.00 3.15
C HIS A 6 -9.78 3.33 1.89
N PHE A 7 -9.40 4.58 1.78
CA PHE A 7 -8.56 5.09 0.71
C PHE A 7 -7.08 5.01 1.12
N GLN A 8 -6.24 4.49 0.23
CA GLN A 8 -4.81 4.35 0.48
C GLN A 8 -4.04 5.62 0.11
N PHE A 9 -3.29 6.17 1.06
CA PHE A 9 -2.51 7.40 0.91
C PHE A 9 -1.01 7.18 0.71
N ALA A 10 -0.57 5.95 0.80
CA ALA A 10 0.82 5.54 0.66
C ALA A 10 0.86 4.19 -0.06
N GLN A 11 1.98 3.82 -0.61
CA GLN A 11 2.18 2.46 -1.08
C GLN A 11 2.13 1.50 0.12
N GLU A 12 1.51 0.36 -0.07
CA GLU A 12 1.40 -0.67 0.97
C GLU A 12 1.91 -2.02 0.49
N ILE A 13 2.66 -2.69 1.34
CA ILE A 13 2.96 -4.12 1.22
C ILE A 13 2.32 -4.81 2.42
N THR A 14 1.39 -5.71 2.16
CA THR A 14 0.77 -6.57 3.18
C THR A 14 1.24 -7.99 3.02
N VAL A 15 1.73 -8.61 4.09
CA VAL A 15 2.09 -10.03 4.15
C VAL A 15 1.11 -10.78 5.04
N PHE A 16 0.56 -11.87 4.53
CA PHE A 16 -0.43 -12.68 5.23
C PHE A 16 0.27 -13.82 5.98
N ILE A 17 0.19 -13.80 7.31
CA ILE A 17 0.91 -14.70 8.21
C ILE A 17 0.16 -16.02 8.45
N SER A 18 -1.17 -15.93 8.63
CA SER A 18 -2.02 -17.10 8.87
C SER A 18 -3.48 -16.81 8.54
N GLY A 19 -4.25 -17.87 8.27
CA GLY A 19 -5.66 -17.80 7.91
C GLY A 19 -5.88 -17.57 6.43
N THR A 20 -7.16 -17.42 6.08
CA THR A 20 -7.63 -17.13 4.72
C THR A 20 -8.59 -15.94 4.75
N GLY A 21 -8.67 -15.23 3.65
CA GLY A 21 -9.52 -14.05 3.54
C GLY A 21 -9.61 -13.51 2.13
N VAL A 22 -9.99 -12.26 2.05
CA VAL A 22 -10.11 -11.51 0.80
C VAL A 22 -9.46 -10.15 1.00
N THR A 23 -8.65 -9.71 0.04
CA THR A 23 -8.31 -8.31 -0.16
C THR A 23 -9.10 -7.78 -1.34
N SER A 24 -9.56 -6.55 -1.26
CA SER A 24 -10.25 -5.88 -2.37
C SER A 24 -9.54 -4.58 -2.68
N CYS A 25 -9.43 -4.26 -3.95
CA CYS A 25 -8.88 -3.00 -4.41
C CYS A 25 -9.72 -2.48 -5.58
N ASN A 26 -10.19 -1.25 -5.49
CA ASN A 26 -11.03 -0.61 -6.49
C ASN A 26 -12.21 -1.49 -6.95
N GLY A 27 -12.87 -2.16 -5.99
CA GLY A 27 -14.04 -3.02 -6.24
C GLY A 27 -13.70 -4.43 -6.76
N VAL A 28 -12.44 -4.75 -7.05
CA VAL A 28 -12.03 -6.11 -7.45
C VAL A 28 -11.51 -6.86 -6.23
N SER A 29 -12.04 -8.05 -5.99
CA SER A 29 -11.68 -8.89 -4.84
C SER A 29 -10.73 -10.02 -5.22
N TYR A 30 -9.71 -10.23 -4.38
CA TYR A 30 -8.69 -11.24 -4.54
C TYR A 30 -8.64 -12.13 -3.29
N PRO A 31 -8.76 -13.46 -3.43
CA PRO A 31 -8.58 -14.36 -2.30
C PRO A 31 -7.14 -14.30 -1.82
N VAL A 32 -6.95 -14.33 -0.50
CA VAL A 32 -5.64 -14.34 0.14
C VAL A 32 -5.56 -15.44 1.20
N LYS A 33 -4.36 -15.95 1.38
CA LYS A 33 -4.04 -16.99 2.36
C LYS A 33 -2.68 -16.75 3.00
N SER A 34 -2.37 -17.54 4.01
CA SER A 34 -1.03 -17.56 4.62
C SER A 34 0.04 -17.75 3.55
N GLY A 35 1.06 -16.92 3.59
CA GLY A 35 2.17 -16.93 2.64
C GLY A 35 1.99 -15.97 1.45
N ASP A 36 0.85 -15.33 1.29
CA ASP A 36 0.66 -14.36 0.23
C ASP A 36 1.23 -12.98 0.60
N ILE A 37 1.65 -12.25 -0.44
CA ILE A 37 2.00 -10.83 -0.39
C ILE A 37 1.03 -10.08 -1.27
N ASN A 38 0.47 -9.01 -0.75
CA ASN A 38 -0.33 -8.07 -1.50
C ASN A 38 0.39 -6.73 -1.58
N VAL A 39 0.40 -6.12 -2.75
CA VAL A 39 0.92 -4.76 -2.98
C VAL A 39 -0.21 -3.88 -3.45
N ILE A 40 -0.36 -2.74 -2.80
CA ILE A 40 -1.40 -1.75 -3.09
C ILE A 40 -0.72 -0.42 -3.33
N SER A 41 -1.01 0.22 -4.46
CA SER A 41 -0.53 1.57 -4.74
C SER A 41 -1.32 2.60 -3.92
N ASP A 42 -0.74 3.77 -3.73
CA ASP A 42 -1.49 4.95 -3.34
C ASP A 42 -2.60 5.21 -4.39
N LYS A 43 -3.68 5.89 -4.00
CA LYS A 43 -4.88 6.16 -4.82
C LYS A 43 -5.84 4.98 -5.01
N CYS A 44 -5.59 3.84 -4.38
CA CYS A 44 -6.55 2.73 -4.37
C CYS A 44 -7.48 2.80 -3.16
N THR A 45 -8.73 2.45 -3.36
CA THR A 45 -9.62 2.10 -2.26
C THR A 45 -9.52 0.61 -2.00
N HIS A 46 -9.30 0.21 -0.76
CA HIS A 46 -9.17 -1.21 -0.46
C HIS A 46 -9.75 -1.59 0.91
N TYR A 47 -9.97 -2.88 1.10
CA TYR A 47 -10.25 -3.49 2.40
C TYR A 47 -9.63 -4.88 2.49
N ILE A 48 -9.46 -5.38 3.70
CA ILE A 48 -9.05 -6.74 3.99
C ILE A 48 -10.05 -7.36 4.96
N ALA A 49 -10.64 -8.50 4.59
CA ALA A 49 -11.59 -9.22 5.42
C ALA A 49 -11.19 -10.69 5.58
N ALA A 50 -11.37 -11.22 6.80
CA ALA A 50 -11.20 -12.63 7.07
C ALA A 50 -12.39 -13.44 6.55
N ASN A 51 -12.15 -14.70 6.15
CA ASN A 51 -13.23 -15.65 5.95
C ASN A 51 -13.92 -15.95 7.28
N SER A 52 -15.23 -16.16 7.25
CA SER A 52 -16.14 -16.13 8.40
C SER A 52 -15.78 -17.02 9.60
N ASN A 53 -14.89 -17.98 9.45
CA ASN A 53 -14.54 -18.96 10.49
C ASN A 53 -13.07 -18.99 10.88
N GLU A 54 -12.24 -18.09 10.31
CA GLU A 54 -10.80 -18.10 10.53
C GLU A 54 -10.29 -16.72 10.96
N ARG A 55 -9.23 -16.71 11.78
CA ARG A 55 -8.52 -15.46 12.09
C ARG A 55 -7.48 -15.21 11.03
N LEU A 56 -7.70 -14.19 10.21
CA LEU A 56 -6.67 -13.68 9.31
C LEU A 56 -5.66 -12.84 10.11
N ARG A 57 -4.37 -13.16 9.99
CA ARG A 57 -3.27 -12.41 10.59
C ARG A 57 -2.36 -11.92 9.48
N PHE A 58 -2.08 -10.65 9.48
CA PHE A 58 -1.23 -10.01 8.47
C PHE A 58 -0.44 -8.86 9.09
N ILE A 59 0.56 -8.39 8.35
CA ILE A 59 1.38 -7.21 8.67
C ILE A 59 1.31 -6.29 7.46
N CYS A 60 0.92 -5.04 7.69
CA CYS A 60 0.97 -3.99 6.69
C CYS A 60 2.21 -3.12 6.91
N MET A 61 2.91 -2.81 5.84
CA MET A 61 4.00 -1.86 5.80
C MET A 61 3.65 -0.75 4.80
N ASN A 62 3.44 0.44 5.32
CA ASN A 62 3.17 1.63 4.51
C ASN A 62 4.44 2.44 4.31
N PHE A 63 4.66 2.96 3.10
CA PHE A 63 5.81 3.79 2.76
C PHE A 63 5.48 4.76 1.62
N ARG A 64 6.31 5.79 1.47
CA ARG A 64 6.26 6.73 0.35
C ARG A 64 7.65 6.91 -0.22
N PHE A 65 7.73 7.08 -1.53
CA PHE A 65 8.93 7.57 -2.17
C PHE A 65 8.99 9.10 -2.03
N THR A 66 10.19 9.62 -1.92
CA THR A 66 10.45 11.05 -1.79
C THR A 66 11.11 11.58 -3.07
N ASP A 67 11.10 12.89 -3.27
CA ASP A 67 11.64 13.54 -4.47
C ASP A 67 13.15 13.31 -4.64
N ASP A 68 13.85 12.96 -3.57
CA ASP A 68 15.27 12.63 -3.55
C ASP A 68 15.56 11.14 -3.80
N THR A 69 14.53 10.35 -4.15
CA THR A 69 14.73 8.94 -4.53
C THR A 69 15.67 8.85 -5.73
N PRO A 70 16.80 8.09 -5.63
CA PRO A 70 17.79 8.02 -6.70
C PRO A 70 17.21 7.54 -8.03
N GLU A 71 17.70 8.09 -9.14
CA GLU A 71 17.29 7.78 -10.51
C GLU A 71 17.30 6.27 -10.82
N GLU A 72 18.24 5.53 -10.27
CA GLU A 72 18.39 4.08 -10.42
C GLU A 72 17.23 3.28 -9.83
N PHE A 73 16.37 3.90 -9.01
CA PHE A 73 15.17 3.29 -8.42
C PHE A 73 13.87 3.68 -9.14
N LYS A 74 13.91 4.40 -10.23
CA LYS A 74 12.69 4.80 -10.97
C LYS A 74 11.82 3.63 -11.40
N ASP A 75 12.41 2.50 -11.76
CA ASP A 75 11.67 1.29 -12.10
C ASP A 75 10.97 0.65 -10.89
N VAL A 76 11.53 0.83 -9.69
CA VAL A 76 10.92 0.41 -8.43
C VAL A 76 9.76 1.34 -8.11
N VAL A 77 9.97 2.65 -8.17
CA VAL A 77 8.90 3.66 -7.97
C VAL A 77 7.74 3.39 -8.93
N GLY A 78 8.02 3.30 -10.24
CA GLY A 78 7.00 3.05 -11.25
C GLY A 78 6.22 1.76 -11.05
N PHE A 79 6.85 0.69 -10.52
CA PHE A 79 6.13 -0.53 -10.15
C PHE A 79 5.10 -0.26 -9.06
N TYR A 80 5.48 0.38 -7.96
CA TYR A 80 4.58 0.62 -6.83
C TYR A 80 3.49 1.66 -7.12
N GLU A 81 3.76 2.64 -7.95
CA GLU A 81 2.75 3.63 -8.40
C GLU A 81 1.69 3.01 -9.30
N ASN A 82 2.02 1.94 -10.00
CA ASN A 82 1.14 1.27 -10.97
C ASN A 82 0.61 -0.08 -10.51
N ALA A 83 1.08 -0.62 -9.39
CA ALA A 83 0.60 -1.88 -8.82
C ALA A 83 -0.76 -1.69 -8.14
N ALA A 84 -1.83 -1.61 -8.91
CA ALA A 84 -3.16 -1.28 -8.39
C ALA A 84 -3.59 -2.20 -7.22
N CYS A 85 -3.51 -3.50 -7.40
CA CYS A 85 -3.63 -4.50 -6.35
C CYS A 85 -3.13 -5.83 -6.94
N VAL A 86 -1.97 -6.26 -6.54
CA VAL A 86 -1.34 -7.48 -7.04
C VAL A 86 -0.98 -8.39 -5.89
N THR A 87 -1.24 -9.67 -6.06
CA THR A 87 -1.01 -10.68 -5.02
C THR A 87 -0.15 -11.81 -5.57
N THR A 88 0.84 -12.22 -4.81
CA THR A 88 1.68 -13.40 -5.07
C THR A 88 2.06 -14.07 -3.76
N ASP A 89 2.63 -15.27 -3.81
CA ASP A 89 3.23 -15.89 -2.65
C ASP A 89 4.59 -15.25 -2.29
N TRP A 90 4.92 -15.17 -1.02
CA TRP A 90 6.25 -14.75 -0.60
C TRP A 90 7.27 -15.89 -0.77
N ASN A 91 8.52 -15.53 -1.01
CA ASN A 91 9.62 -16.46 -0.93
C ASN A 91 10.31 -16.40 0.46
N TYR A 92 11.20 -17.35 0.71
CA TYR A 92 11.95 -17.42 1.97
C TYR A 92 12.73 -16.12 2.27
N GLU A 93 13.33 -15.50 1.26
CA GLU A 93 14.15 -14.29 1.41
C GLU A 93 13.32 -13.11 1.92
N ILE A 94 12.14 -12.88 1.34
CA ILE A 94 11.21 -11.82 1.75
C ILE A 94 10.71 -12.10 3.18
N LYS A 95 10.39 -13.36 3.49
CA LYS A 95 9.96 -13.74 4.84
C LYS A 95 11.02 -13.39 5.88
N VAL A 96 12.28 -13.74 5.64
CA VAL A 96 13.38 -13.45 6.56
C VAL A 96 13.52 -11.94 6.79
N LEU A 97 13.42 -11.13 5.75
CA LEU A 97 13.50 -9.67 5.88
C LEU A 97 12.35 -9.11 6.75
N PHE A 98 11.12 -9.61 6.58
CA PHE A 98 10.01 -9.22 7.43
C PHE A 98 10.18 -9.67 8.88
N ASP A 99 10.65 -10.89 9.12
CA ASP A 99 10.93 -11.39 10.47
C ASP A 99 12.02 -10.53 11.16
N MET A 100 13.06 -10.14 10.42
CA MET A 100 14.11 -9.23 10.92
C MET A 100 13.54 -7.84 11.23
N LEU A 101 12.72 -7.27 10.35
CA LEU A 101 12.10 -5.97 10.55
C LEU A 101 11.20 -5.97 11.79
N LEU A 102 10.40 -7.02 11.97
CA LEU A 102 9.57 -7.19 13.17
C LEU A 102 10.43 -7.29 14.44
N ALA A 103 11.48 -8.12 14.42
CA ALA A 103 12.37 -8.26 15.57
C ALA A 103 13.04 -6.92 15.92
N GLU A 104 13.43 -6.14 14.91
CA GLU A 104 14.05 -4.84 15.13
C GLU A 104 13.05 -3.80 15.64
N THR A 105 11.80 -3.84 15.17
CA THR A 105 10.72 -2.95 15.62
C THR A 105 10.51 -3.00 17.13
N PHE A 106 10.64 -4.17 17.73
CA PHE A 106 10.47 -4.39 19.19
C PHE A 106 11.81 -4.39 19.96
N SER A 107 12.93 -4.11 19.30
CA SER A 107 14.25 -4.06 19.96
C SER A 107 14.52 -2.68 20.56
N GLU A 108 15.38 -2.65 21.57
CA GLU A 108 15.96 -1.42 22.14
C GLU A 108 17.45 -1.27 21.75
N ARG A 109 17.85 -1.84 20.61
CA ARG A 109 19.25 -1.85 20.15
C ARG A 109 19.68 -0.51 19.63
N GLU A 110 20.95 -0.23 19.76
CA GLU A 110 21.59 0.93 19.12
C GLU A 110 21.43 0.87 17.59
N HIS A 111 21.32 2.02 16.97
CA HIS A 111 21.18 2.17 15.50
C HIS A 111 19.91 1.50 14.92
N LYS A 112 18.89 1.23 15.72
CA LYS A 112 17.61 0.63 15.31
C LYS A 112 17.04 1.27 14.06
N THR A 113 16.92 2.59 14.02
CA THR A 113 16.35 3.31 12.86
C THR A 113 17.11 3.02 11.58
N PHE A 114 18.46 3.05 11.62
CA PHE A 114 19.30 2.73 10.47
C PHE A 114 19.08 1.30 9.96
N VAL A 115 18.98 0.32 10.88
CA VAL A 115 18.73 -1.08 10.52
C VAL A 115 17.35 -1.23 9.88
N MET A 116 16.31 -0.64 10.50
CA MET A 116 14.95 -0.68 9.98
C MET A 116 14.82 -0.05 8.59
N GLU A 117 15.41 1.12 8.35
CA GLU A 117 15.41 1.78 7.04
C GLU A 117 16.02 0.90 5.94
N ASN A 118 17.16 0.24 6.24
CA ASN A 118 17.80 -0.65 5.28
C ASN A 118 16.96 -1.91 5.02
N LEU A 119 16.33 -2.49 6.04
CA LEU A 119 15.42 -3.63 5.88
C LEU A 119 14.21 -3.26 5.03
N VAL A 120 13.60 -2.10 5.26
CA VAL A 120 12.46 -1.61 4.46
C VAL A 120 12.87 -1.44 2.99
N LYS A 121 14.01 -0.80 2.70
CA LYS A 121 14.52 -0.65 1.33
C LYS A 121 14.75 -2.00 0.65
N ASN A 122 15.34 -2.97 1.36
CA ASN A 122 15.53 -4.31 0.83
C ASN A 122 14.21 -5.02 0.55
N ILE A 123 13.23 -4.95 1.46
CA ILE A 123 11.88 -5.53 1.27
C ILE A 123 11.24 -4.96 0.00
N ILE A 124 11.23 -3.65 -0.17
CA ILE A 124 10.66 -2.97 -1.34
C ILE A 124 11.26 -3.52 -2.64
N VAL A 125 12.59 -3.60 -2.72
CA VAL A 125 13.27 -4.11 -3.92
C VAL A 125 12.99 -5.60 -4.14
N MET A 126 13.03 -6.42 -3.09
CA MET A 126 12.83 -7.86 -3.21
C MET A 126 11.40 -8.22 -3.60
N VAL A 127 10.42 -7.51 -3.07
CA VAL A 127 9.00 -7.67 -3.46
C VAL A 127 8.83 -7.31 -4.94
N LYS A 128 9.32 -6.17 -5.41
CA LYS A 128 9.28 -5.79 -6.83
C LYS A 128 9.93 -6.85 -7.73
N ARG A 129 11.10 -7.38 -7.34
CA ARG A 129 11.77 -8.46 -8.10
C ARG A 129 10.94 -9.75 -8.17
N LYS A 130 10.24 -10.09 -7.08
CA LYS A 130 9.36 -11.27 -7.06
C LYS A 130 8.24 -11.11 -8.10
N PHE A 131 7.54 -9.99 -8.09
CA PHE A 131 6.46 -9.72 -9.04
C PHE A 131 6.96 -9.67 -10.51
N ALA A 132 8.12 -9.08 -10.75
CA ALA A 132 8.72 -9.03 -12.09
C ALA A 132 9.05 -10.42 -12.65
N ARG A 133 9.49 -11.36 -11.79
CA ARG A 133 9.78 -12.75 -12.22
C ARG A 133 8.52 -13.52 -12.60
N GLU A 134 7.38 -13.19 -12.02
CA GLU A 134 6.10 -13.87 -12.27
C GLU A 134 5.31 -13.25 -13.42
N GLY A 135 5.81 -12.17 -14.01
CA GLY A 135 5.13 -11.46 -15.10
C GLY A 135 3.80 -10.84 -14.66
N ILE A 136 3.64 -10.63 -13.35
CA ILE A 136 2.44 -10.02 -12.79
C ILE A 136 2.55 -8.52 -13.01
N SER A 137 1.94 -8.06 -14.07
CA SER A 137 1.63 -6.66 -14.33
C SER A 137 0.17 -6.40 -14.00
N ARG A 138 -0.19 -5.12 -13.89
CA ARG A 138 -1.56 -4.66 -13.62
C ARG A 138 -2.58 -5.52 -14.40
N PRO A 139 -3.65 -6.03 -13.77
CA PRO A 139 -4.72 -6.66 -14.51
C PRO A 139 -5.27 -5.69 -15.55
N ASP A 140 -5.24 -6.07 -16.83
CA ASP A 140 -5.88 -5.30 -17.89
C ASP A 140 -7.37 -5.13 -17.54
N GLY A 141 -7.83 -3.90 -17.33
CA GLY A 141 -9.22 -3.58 -17.07
C GLY A 141 -9.56 -3.02 -15.68
N ALA A 142 -8.59 -2.76 -14.81
CA ALA A 142 -8.86 -1.93 -13.65
C ALA A 142 -9.19 -0.51 -14.14
N GLN A 143 -10.47 -0.20 -14.30
CA GLN A 143 -10.92 1.18 -14.49
C GLN A 143 -10.42 1.98 -13.29
N GLU A 144 -9.75 3.09 -13.56
CA GLU A 144 -9.60 4.13 -12.56
C GLU A 144 -11.02 4.55 -12.19
N ASP A 145 -11.46 4.18 -10.99
CA ASP A 145 -12.67 4.76 -10.42
C ASP A 145 -12.40 6.26 -10.29
N ASP A 146 -13.02 7.04 -11.15
CA ASP A 146 -12.90 8.51 -11.18
C ASP A 146 -13.25 9.12 -9.79
N ILE A 147 -14.07 8.41 -9.03
CA ILE A 147 -14.41 8.72 -7.63
C ILE A 147 -13.20 8.59 -6.71
N GLY A 148 -12.39 7.54 -6.84
CA GLY A 148 -11.19 7.34 -6.03
C GLY A 148 -10.14 8.44 -6.28
N GLY A 149 -9.92 8.79 -7.53
CA GLY A 149 -9.05 9.90 -7.92
C GLY A 149 -9.53 11.26 -7.40
N THR A 150 -10.84 11.48 -7.41
CA THR A 150 -11.48 12.68 -6.88
C THR A 150 -11.30 12.80 -5.36
N VAL A 151 -11.61 11.74 -4.63
CA VAL A 151 -11.45 11.68 -3.17
C VAL A 151 -9.98 11.90 -2.78
N TYR A 152 -9.03 11.29 -3.49
CA TYR A 152 -7.60 11.50 -3.25
C TYR A 152 -7.19 12.97 -3.37
N LYS A 153 -7.60 13.65 -4.46
CA LYS A 153 -7.29 15.06 -4.68
C LYS A 153 -7.83 15.94 -3.55
N ILE A 154 -9.05 15.65 -3.09
CA ILE A 154 -9.68 16.38 -1.98
C ILE A 154 -8.87 16.20 -0.70
N ILE A 155 -8.56 14.96 -0.34
CA ILE A 155 -7.86 14.68 0.92
C ILE A 155 -6.43 15.22 0.87
N LYS A 156 -5.72 15.02 -0.23
CA LYS A 156 -4.37 15.59 -0.40
C LYS A 156 -4.37 17.10 -0.26
N TYR A 157 -5.32 17.79 -0.90
CA TYR A 157 -5.43 19.24 -0.78
C TYR A 157 -5.70 19.67 0.66
N VAL A 158 -6.57 18.95 1.38
CA VAL A 158 -6.86 19.20 2.79
C VAL A 158 -5.62 18.99 3.65
N ASP A 159 -4.89 17.88 3.50
CA ASP A 159 -3.68 17.60 4.25
C ASP A 159 -2.59 18.66 4.02
N ASP A 160 -2.35 19.01 2.76
CA ASP A 160 -1.32 19.99 2.39
C ASP A 160 -1.66 21.42 2.88
N ASN A 161 -2.93 21.71 3.13
CA ASN A 161 -3.41 23.05 3.47
C ASN A 161 -4.18 23.14 4.78
N ILE A 162 -4.12 22.12 5.65
CA ILE A 162 -4.97 21.98 6.84
C ILE A 162 -4.95 23.18 7.79
N LEU A 163 -3.84 23.90 7.86
CA LEU A 163 -3.70 25.08 8.70
C LEU A 163 -4.27 26.37 8.09
N SER A 164 -4.61 26.35 6.79
CA SER A 164 -5.05 27.53 6.05
C SER A 164 -6.49 27.44 5.55
N ILE A 165 -7.04 26.22 5.40
CA ILE A 165 -8.40 25.99 4.90
C ILE A 165 -9.45 26.59 5.81
N LYS A 166 -10.35 27.38 5.21
CA LYS A 166 -11.46 28.05 5.93
C LYS A 166 -12.77 27.26 5.84
N GLY A 167 -12.86 26.27 4.95
CA GLY A 167 -14.04 25.43 4.82
C GLY A 167 -14.13 24.69 3.51
N VAL A 168 -15.15 23.82 3.40
CA VAL A 168 -15.38 22.93 2.24
C VAL A 168 -15.54 23.68 0.91
N GLY A 169 -16.08 24.91 0.94
CA GLY A 169 -16.22 25.74 -0.25
C GLY A 169 -14.89 26.11 -0.92
N GLU A 170 -13.85 26.39 -0.13
CA GLU A 170 -12.50 26.68 -0.62
C GLU A 170 -11.86 25.45 -1.26
N VAL A 171 -12.04 24.30 -0.63
CA VAL A 171 -11.55 23.01 -1.18
C VAL A 171 -12.22 22.72 -2.54
N ALA A 172 -13.54 22.90 -2.62
CA ALA A 172 -14.29 22.69 -3.83
C ALA A 172 -13.84 23.65 -4.96
N GLU A 173 -13.64 24.92 -4.65
CA GLU A 173 -13.16 25.94 -5.60
C GLU A 173 -11.74 25.60 -6.09
N ALA A 174 -10.82 25.29 -5.19
CA ALA A 174 -9.43 24.98 -5.53
C ALA A 174 -9.30 23.73 -6.42
N LEU A 175 -10.20 22.77 -6.26
CA LEU A 175 -10.22 21.53 -7.03
C LEU A 175 -11.20 21.56 -8.21
N SER A 176 -11.80 22.71 -8.48
CA SER A 176 -12.78 22.92 -9.56
C SER A 176 -14.04 22.04 -9.44
N TYR A 177 -14.47 21.75 -8.22
CA TYR A 177 -15.72 21.04 -7.93
C TYR A 177 -16.81 22.00 -7.49
N SER A 178 -18.07 21.61 -7.73
CA SER A 178 -19.21 22.30 -7.14
C SER A 178 -19.28 21.99 -5.63
N LYS A 179 -19.52 23.00 -4.80
CA LYS A 179 -19.71 22.81 -3.35
C LYS A 179 -20.95 21.95 -2.97
N TYR A 180 -21.76 21.59 -3.95
CA TYR A 180 -22.96 20.76 -3.78
C TYR A 180 -22.82 19.38 -4.39
N TYR A 181 -21.61 18.99 -4.75
CA TYR A 181 -21.32 17.66 -5.32
C TYR A 181 -21.07 16.67 -4.20
#